data_9b76a8a597f9a1c6fd0754b4ee046474
#
_entry.id   9b76a8a597f9a1c6fd0754b4ee046474
#
_cell.length_a   1.000
_cell.length_b   1.000
_cell.length_c   1.000
_cell.angle_alpha   90.00
_cell.angle_beta   90.00
_cell.angle_gamma   90.00
#
_symmetry.space_group_name_H-M   'P 1'
#
loop_
_entity.id
_entity.type
_entity.pdbx_description
1 polymer ?
#
loop_
_entity_poly.entity_id
_entity_poly.type
_entity_poly.pdbx_seq_one_letter_code
_entity_poly.pdbx_strand_id
1 'polypeptide(L)'
;MPDAFVCASDYVACILMQLLEKRGLRVPEDVAVSGFDNNIEDLLAENLTTVQVFNEELGSRLALQILYRIKYPHTPHEVTYLESKVLYRASTGD
;
A
#
# COMPACT_ATOMS: atom_id res chain seq x y z
N MET A 1 13.67 15.53 -13.29
CA MET A 1 12.60 14.57 -13.06
C MET A 1 13.12 13.38 -12.26
N PRO A 2 12.46 12.93 -11.18
CA PRO A 2 12.90 11.75 -10.45
C PRO A 2 12.71 10.47 -11.29
N ASP A 3 13.43 9.42 -10.93
CA ASP A 3 13.33 8.12 -11.59
C ASP A 3 12.11 7.31 -11.12
N ALA A 4 11.61 7.58 -9.93
CA ALA A 4 10.47 6.88 -9.35
C ALA A 4 9.70 7.76 -8.37
N PHE A 5 8.41 7.48 -8.24
CA PHE A 5 7.55 8.02 -7.21
C PHE A 5 7.03 6.89 -6.32
N VAL A 6 7.21 7.05 -5.02
CA VAL A 6 6.63 6.15 -4.01
C VAL A 6 5.45 6.88 -3.37
N CYS A 7 4.24 6.43 -3.66
CA CYS A 7 3.02 7.09 -3.22
C CYS A 7 2.49 6.48 -1.93
N ALA A 8 1.84 7.32 -1.12
CA ALA A 8 1.30 6.90 0.19
C ALA A 8 0.09 5.97 0.06
N SER A 9 -0.58 5.95 -1.09
CA SER A 9 -1.73 5.08 -1.34
C SER A 9 -1.86 4.77 -2.83
N ASP A 10 -2.62 3.73 -3.15
CA ASP A 10 -2.93 3.37 -4.53
C ASP A 10 -3.76 4.45 -5.21
N TYR A 11 -4.64 5.10 -4.46
CA TYR A 11 -5.48 6.18 -4.98
C TYR A 11 -4.62 7.34 -5.53
N VAL A 12 -3.66 7.79 -4.74
CA VAL A 12 -2.74 8.85 -5.15
C VAL A 12 -1.87 8.38 -6.33
N ALA A 13 -1.40 7.14 -6.29
CA ALA A 13 -0.58 6.58 -7.36
C ALA A 13 -1.35 6.53 -8.69
N CYS A 14 -2.62 6.12 -8.67
CA CYS A 14 -3.44 6.07 -9.88
C CYS A 14 -3.68 7.46 -10.48
N ILE A 15 -3.94 8.46 -9.64
CA ILE A 15 -4.08 9.86 -10.10
C ILE A 15 -2.76 10.34 -10.73
N LEU A 16 -1.64 10.06 -10.07
CA LEU A 16 -0.33 10.43 -10.58
C LEU A 16 -0.06 9.79 -11.95
N MET A 17 -0.36 8.49 -12.10
CA MET A 17 -0.15 7.80 -13.37
C MET A 17 -0.99 8.39 -14.49
N GLN A 18 -2.23 8.80 -14.20
CA GLN A 18 -3.08 9.50 -15.19
C GLN A 18 -2.49 10.84 -15.62
N LEU A 19 -1.95 11.61 -14.68
CA LEU A 19 -1.32 12.88 -14.97
C LEU A 19 -0.03 12.72 -15.77
N LEU A 20 0.77 11.70 -15.45
CA LEU A 20 1.99 11.40 -16.20
C LEU A 20 1.64 11.02 -17.64
N GLU A 21 0.63 10.19 -17.84
CA GLU A 21 0.18 9.81 -19.18
C GLU A 21 -0.25 11.02 -20.00
N LYS A 22 -1.01 11.94 -19.40
CA LYS A 22 -1.44 13.18 -20.07
C LYS A 22 -0.27 14.05 -20.50
N ARG A 23 0.86 13.93 -19.83
CA ARG A 23 2.09 14.67 -20.15
C ARG A 23 3.05 13.92 -21.05
N GLY A 24 2.62 12.78 -21.58
CA GLY A 24 3.42 11.96 -22.47
C GLY A 24 4.56 11.20 -21.79
N LEU A 25 4.50 11.06 -20.47
CA LEU A 25 5.48 10.29 -19.70
C LEU A 25 5.01 8.88 -19.52
N ARG A 26 5.87 7.92 -19.82
CA ARG A 26 5.53 6.50 -19.75
C ARG A 26 5.91 5.91 -18.39
N VAL A 27 5.06 5.00 -17.89
CA VAL A 27 5.31 4.26 -16.66
C VAL A 27 5.41 2.76 -17.05
N PRO A 28 6.53 2.05 -16.77
CA PRO A 28 7.68 2.48 -15.98
C PRO A 28 8.85 3.08 -16.80
N GLU A 29 8.77 3.17 -18.13
CA GLU A 29 9.91 3.46 -18.99
C GLU A 29 10.56 4.82 -18.66
N ASP A 30 9.75 5.86 -18.43
CA ASP A 30 10.26 7.19 -18.09
C ASP A 30 10.31 7.40 -16.57
N VAL A 31 9.37 6.83 -15.84
CA VAL A 31 9.32 6.95 -14.37
C VAL A 31 8.55 5.76 -13.81
N ALA A 32 9.07 5.18 -12.74
CA ALA A 32 8.39 4.10 -11.99
C ALA A 32 7.44 4.70 -10.95
N VAL A 33 6.35 4.00 -10.66
CA VAL A 33 5.37 4.44 -9.66
C VAL A 33 4.99 3.25 -8.79
N SER A 34 4.95 3.47 -7.48
CA SER A 34 4.43 2.48 -6.53
C SER A 34 3.36 3.09 -5.63
N GLY A 35 2.45 2.27 -5.17
CA GLY A 35 1.38 2.65 -4.26
C GLY A 35 1.48 1.92 -2.92
N PHE A 36 0.38 1.91 -2.18
CA PHE A 36 0.27 1.25 -0.89
C PHE A 36 -1.19 0.88 -0.62
N ASP A 37 -1.44 -0.24 -0.01
CA ASP A 37 -2.72 -0.80 0.44
C ASP A 37 -3.29 -1.92 -0.44
N ASN A 38 -3.15 -1.88 -1.76
CA ASN A 38 -3.76 -2.84 -2.69
C ASN A 38 -5.29 -2.93 -2.52
N ASN A 39 -5.94 -1.78 -2.39
CA ASN A 39 -7.37 -1.70 -2.06
C ASN A 39 -8.23 -1.00 -3.11
N ILE A 40 -7.70 -0.76 -4.31
CA ILE A 40 -8.43 -0.09 -5.39
C ILE A 40 -8.64 -1.05 -6.56
N GLU A 41 -9.90 -1.18 -7.00
CA GLU A 41 -10.27 -1.91 -8.19
C GLU A 41 -10.36 -0.93 -9.38
N ASP A 42 -9.23 -0.73 -10.04
CA ASP A 42 -9.09 0.15 -11.19
C ASP A 42 -8.16 -0.51 -12.18
N LEU A 43 -8.33 -0.25 -13.47
CA LEU A 43 -7.46 -0.79 -14.51
C LEU A 43 -6.00 -0.39 -14.30
N LEU A 44 -5.76 0.85 -13.86
CA LEU A 44 -4.40 1.29 -13.56
C LEU A 44 -3.83 0.58 -12.34
N ALA A 45 -4.67 0.28 -11.35
CA ALA A 45 -4.24 -0.43 -10.14
C ALA A 45 -3.84 -1.88 -10.42
N GLU A 46 -4.37 -2.50 -11.48
CA GLU A 46 -3.97 -3.86 -11.88
C GLU A 46 -2.50 -3.94 -12.27
N ASN A 47 -1.92 -2.84 -12.72
CA ASN A 47 -0.52 -2.74 -13.14
C ASN A 47 0.35 -2.00 -12.11
N LEU A 48 -0.21 -1.63 -10.98
CA LEU A 48 0.47 -0.84 -9.96
C LEU A 48 1.17 -1.74 -8.95
N THR A 49 2.49 -1.60 -8.85
CA THR A 49 3.25 -2.17 -7.74
C THR A 49 2.77 -1.53 -6.44
N THR A 50 2.44 -2.34 -5.46
CA THR A 50 1.86 -1.87 -4.21
C THR A 50 2.26 -2.76 -3.04
N VAL A 51 1.87 -2.36 -1.85
CA VAL A 51 2.07 -3.15 -0.63
C VAL A 51 0.70 -3.64 -0.17
N GLN A 52 0.54 -4.93 -0.06
CA GLN A 52 -0.67 -5.51 0.51
C GLN A 52 -0.57 -5.56 2.02
N VAL A 53 -1.51 -4.89 2.68
CA VAL A 53 -1.70 -4.98 4.13
C VAL A 53 -2.77 -6.03 4.38
N PHE A 54 -2.51 -6.94 5.30
CA PHE A 54 -3.47 -7.99 5.67
C PHE A 54 -4.50 -7.41 6.64
N ASN A 55 -5.46 -6.66 6.12
CA ASN A 55 -6.41 -5.87 6.91
C ASN A 55 -7.28 -6.71 7.83
N GLU A 56 -7.73 -7.88 7.35
CA GLU A 56 -8.55 -8.78 8.15
C GLU A 56 -7.78 -9.31 9.36
N GLU A 57 -6.56 -9.76 9.15
CA GLU A 57 -5.67 -10.22 10.23
C GLU A 57 -5.32 -9.08 11.18
N LEU A 58 -5.03 -7.90 10.65
CA LEU A 58 -4.71 -6.72 11.45
C LEU A 58 -5.89 -6.33 12.36
N GLY A 59 -7.09 -6.29 11.81
CA GLY A 59 -8.30 -5.99 12.57
C GLY A 59 -8.57 -7.02 13.65
N SER A 60 -8.41 -8.30 13.34
CA SER A 60 -8.56 -9.40 14.29
C SER A 60 -7.58 -9.27 15.46
N ARG A 61 -6.31 -9.02 15.17
CA ARG A 61 -5.29 -8.83 16.21
C ARG A 61 -5.55 -7.62 17.07
N LEU A 62 -5.98 -6.52 16.46
CA LEU A 62 -6.33 -5.30 17.19
C LEU A 62 -7.48 -5.53 18.14
N ALA A 63 -8.53 -6.22 17.70
CA ALA A 63 -9.68 -6.56 18.54
C ALA A 63 -9.26 -7.43 19.73
N LEU A 64 -8.44 -8.44 19.51
CA LEU A 64 -7.93 -9.31 20.57
C LEU A 64 -7.10 -8.54 21.59
N GLN A 65 -6.26 -7.61 21.15
CA GLN A 65 -5.47 -6.78 22.04
C GLN A 65 -6.32 -5.86 22.90
N ILE A 66 -7.38 -5.26 22.32
CA ILE A 66 -8.30 -4.41 23.08
C ILE A 66 -9.02 -5.21 24.13
N LEU A 67 -9.55 -6.37 23.77
CA LEU A 67 -10.25 -7.26 24.72
C LEU A 67 -9.31 -7.71 25.84
N TYR A 68 -8.08 -8.04 25.52
CA TYR A 68 -7.08 -8.41 26.52
C TYR A 68 -6.79 -7.25 27.48
N ARG A 69 -6.64 -6.04 26.96
CA ARG A 69 -6.37 -4.84 27.76
C ARG A 69 -7.55 -4.48 28.68
N ILE A 70 -8.76 -4.70 28.22
CA ILE A 70 -9.96 -4.49 29.05
C ILE A 70 -9.97 -5.46 30.24
N LYS A 71 -9.64 -6.73 29.99
CA LYS A 71 -9.59 -7.76 31.02
C LYS A 71 -8.42 -7.59 31.98
N TYR A 72 -7.26 -7.16 31.46
CA TYR A 72 -6.01 -7.04 32.21
C TYR A 72 -5.42 -5.62 32.06
N PRO A 73 -6.06 -4.59 32.66
CA PRO A 73 -5.71 -3.19 32.38
C PRO A 73 -4.32 -2.76 32.88
N HIS A 74 -3.71 -3.53 33.78
CA HIS A 74 -2.41 -3.21 34.38
C HIS A 74 -1.23 -3.94 33.72
N THR A 75 -1.45 -4.66 32.62
CA THR A 75 -0.37 -5.31 31.90
C THR A 75 0.51 -4.28 31.16
N PRO A 76 1.78 -4.56 30.95
CA PRO A 76 2.64 -3.68 30.17
C PRO A 76 2.12 -3.43 28.76
N HIS A 77 2.44 -2.27 28.21
CA HIS A 77 2.08 -1.95 26.83
C HIS A 77 2.85 -2.85 25.85
N GLU A 78 2.17 -3.24 24.80
CA GLU A 78 2.74 -4.04 23.72
C GLU A 78 2.64 -3.31 22.39
N VAL A 79 3.60 -3.57 21.50
CA VAL A 79 3.54 -3.16 20.10
C VAL A 79 3.69 -4.40 19.24
N THR A 80 2.74 -4.63 18.36
CA THR A 80 2.77 -5.78 17.45
C THR A 80 2.85 -5.28 16.01
N TYR A 81 3.81 -5.83 15.26
CA TYR A 81 3.94 -5.55 13.83
C TYR A 81 3.50 -6.78 13.04
N LEU A 82 2.60 -6.58 12.09
CA LEU A 82 2.24 -7.62 11.14
C LEU A 82 3.02 -7.41 9.85
N GLU A 83 3.53 -8.49 9.29
CA GLU A 83 4.22 -8.49 8.01
C GLU A 83 3.25 -8.06 6.91
N SER A 84 3.72 -7.23 6.01
CA SER A 84 3.02 -6.88 4.77
C SER A 84 3.74 -7.51 3.59
N LYS A 85 3.13 -7.48 2.41
CA LYS A 85 3.68 -8.10 1.21
C LYS A 85 3.76 -7.10 0.09
N VAL A 86 4.93 -6.96 -0.53
CA VAL A 86 5.09 -6.15 -1.73
C VAL A 86 4.63 -6.97 -2.94
N LEU A 87 3.73 -6.39 -3.73
CA LEU A 87 3.25 -6.97 -4.97
C LEU A 87 3.87 -6.20 -6.14
N TYR A 88 4.83 -6.81 -6.81
CA TYR A 88 5.53 -6.21 -7.94
C TYR A 88 4.70 -6.36 -9.21
N ARG A 89 4.43 -5.26 -9.88
CA ARG A 89 3.64 -5.22 -11.11
C ARG A 89 4.32 -4.34 -12.16
N ALA A 90 3.65 -4.10 -13.26
CA ALA A 90 4.22 -3.42 -14.43
C ALA A 90 4.72 -2.00 -14.14
N SER A 91 4.12 -1.28 -13.19
CA SER A 91 4.49 0.13 -12.91
C SER A 91 5.92 0.31 -12.39
N THR A 92 6.58 -0.76 -11.97
CA THR A 92 7.99 -0.77 -11.57
C THR A 92 8.84 -1.69 -12.45
N GLY A 93 8.31 -2.17 -13.56
CA GLY A 93 9.05 -2.95 -14.55
C GLY A 93 8.90 -4.46 -14.44
N ASP A 94 7.95 -4.95 -13.68
CA ASP A 94 7.72 -6.41 -13.49
C ASP A 94 6.57 -6.97 -14.32
#